data_f8ebe99c3cc75bc956c45b743986abf4
#
_entry.id   f8ebe99c3cc75bc956c45b743986abf4
#
_cell.length_a   1.000
_cell.length_b   1.000
_cell.length_c   1.000
_cell.angle_alpha   90.00
_cell.angle_beta   90.00
_cell.angle_gamma   90.00
#
_symmetry.space_group_name_H-M   'P 1'
#
loop_
_entity.id
_entity.type
_entity.pdbx_description
1 polymer ?
#
loop_
_entity_poly.entity_id
_entity_poly.type
_entity_poly.pdbx_seq_one_letter_code
_entity_poly.pdbx_strand_id
1 'polypeptide(L)'
;MAKTTEKYELMYIINPNLSEEETAAVVEKFKALVEQNGTLDEMEEMGKRKLAYEINYLTEGYYVLVKFTSGPDFPAELDRVLGITDGILRSLITRRLE
;
A
#
# COMPACT_ATOMS: atom_id res chain seq x y z
N MET A 1 -24.64 1.99 18.90
CA MET A 1 -24.30 2.71 17.68
C MET A 1 -23.57 1.81 16.71
N ALA A 2 -23.98 1.80 15.49
CA ALA A 2 -23.35 0.95 14.50
C ALA A 2 -21.96 1.49 14.16
N LYS A 3 -20.99 0.60 14.18
CA LYS A 3 -19.66 0.95 13.77
C LYS A 3 -19.60 0.93 12.25
N THR A 4 -19.19 2.03 11.67
CA THR A 4 -19.08 2.15 10.22
C THR A 4 -17.72 1.67 9.76
N THR A 5 -17.71 0.68 8.90
CA THR A 5 -16.49 0.24 8.24
C THR A 5 -16.69 0.33 6.74
N GLU A 6 -15.60 0.56 6.04
CA GLU A 6 -15.62 0.71 4.59
C GLU A 6 -14.54 -0.19 3.99
N LYS A 7 -14.74 -0.55 2.75
CA LYS A 7 -13.78 -1.34 2.00
C LYS A 7 -12.90 -0.42 1.19
N TYR A 8 -11.59 -0.62 1.30
CA TYR A 8 -10.60 0.22 0.63
C TYR A 8 -9.64 -0.63 -0.18
N GLU A 9 -9.00 0.03 -1.12
CA GLU A 9 -7.96 -0.60 -1.92
C GLU A 9 -6.74 0.32 -1.87
N LEU A 10 -5.61 -0.26 -1.50
CA LEU A 10 -4.34 0.46 -1.49
C LEU A 10 -3.46 -0.11 -2.59
N MET A 11 -2.94 0.75 -3.43
CA MET A 11 -1.89 0.36 -4.37
C MET A 11 -0.68 1.22 -4.07
N TYR A 12 0.48 0.61 -3.89
CA TYR A 12 1.69 1.38 -3.69
C TYR A 12 2.82 0.80 -4.51
N ILE A 13 3.79 1.66 -4.80
CA ILE A 13 4.92 1.32 -5.64
C ILE A 13 6.18 1.47 -4.81
N ILE A 14 6.97 0.40 -4.73
CA ILE A 14 8.22 0.37 -3.97
C ILE A 14 9.37 0.60 -4.95
N ASN A 15 10.40 1.33 -4.48
CA ASN A 15 11.61 1.57 -5.25
C ASN A 15 12.24 0.23 -5.66
N PRO A 16 12.44 -0.02 -6.97
CA PRO A 16 12.96 -1.31 -7.43
C PRO A 16 14.42 -1.53 -7.09
N ASN A 17 15.11 -0.50 -6.63
CA ASN A 17 16.52 -0.62 -6.24
C ASN A 17 16.72 -1.16 -4.83
N LEU A 18 15.64 -1.33 -4.07
CA LEU A 18 15.74 -1.96 -2.75
C LEU A 18 16.04 -3.45 -2.92
N SER A 19 16.76 -4.01 -1.95
CA SER A 19 17.01 -5.44 -1.93
C SER A 19 15.71 -6.21 -1.70
N GLU A 20 15.74 -7.52 -1.95
CA GLU A 20 14.57 -8.36 -1.70
C GLU A 20 14.18 -8.31 -0.22
N GLU A 21 15.17 -8.28 0.68
CA GLU A 21 14.91 -8.20 2.11
C GLU A 21 14.24 -6.89 2.49
N GLU A 22 14.72 -5.79 1.93
CA GLU A 22 14.13 -4.48 2.19
C GLU A 22 12.70 -4.38 1.65
N THR A 23 12.50 -4.92 0.46
CA THR A 23 11.17 -4.95 -0.16
C THR A 23 10.20 -5.78 0.70
N ALA A 24 10.65 -6.96 1.13
CA ALA A 24 9.83 -7.82 1.97
C ALA A 24 9.50 -7.14 3.31
N ALA A 25 10.45 -6.42 3.88
CA ALA A 25 10.24 -5.71 5.13
C ALA A 25 9.17 -4.61 4.98
N VAL A 26 9.19 -3.89 3.87
CA VAL A 26 8.19 -2.86 3.60
C VAL A 26 6.80 -3.48 3.46
N VAL A 27 6.71 -4.56 2.68
CA VAL A 27 5.44 -5.27 2.48
C VAL A 27 4.87 -5.75 3.80
N GLU A 28 5.72 -6.39 4.65
CA GLU A 28 5.29 -6.89 5.95
C GLU A 28 4.86 -5.77 6.89
N LYS A 29 5.56 -4.65 6.84
CA LYS A 29 5.21 -3.50 7.67
C LYS A 29 3.77 -3.03 7.40
N PHE A 30 3.42 -2.88 6.13
CA PHE A 30 2.08 -2.39 5.77
C PHE A 30 1.02 -3.46 5.94
N LYS A 31 1.37 -4.73 5.73
CA LYS A 31 0.46 -5.83 6.00
C LYS A 31 0.08 -5.83 7.49
N ALA A 32 1.09 -5.76 8.36
CA ALA A 32 0.85 -5.75 9.80
C ALA A 32 0.05 -4.52 10.23
N LEU A 33 0.35 -3.37 9.65
CA LEU A 33 -0.36 -2.13 9.98
C LEU A 33 -1.83 -2.24 9.62
N VAL A 34 -2.14 -2.80 8.47
CA VAL A 34 -3.52 -3.00 8.04
C VAL A 34 -4.24 -3.97 8.97
N GLU A 35 -3.58 -5.08 9.31
CA GLU A 35 -4.17 -6.09 10.19
C GLU A 35 -4.41 -5.58 11.60
N GLN A 36 -3.60 -4.64 12.07
CA GLN A 36 -3.77 -4.04 13.39
C GLN A 36 -4.94 -3.06 13.45
N ASN A 37 -5.32 -2.49 12.32
CA ASN A 37 -6.33 -1.43 12.27
C ASN A 37 -7.59 -1.82 11.51
N GLY A 38 -7.65 -3.01 10.99
CA GLY A 38 -8.80 -3.47 10.23
C GLY A 38 -8.64 -4.91 9.81
N THR A 39 -9.29 -5.27 8.72
CA THR A 39 -9.24 -6.62 8.19
C THR A 39 -8.54 -6.60 6.84
N LEU A 40 -7.53 -7.43 6.70
CA LEU A 40 -6.87 -7.62 5.40
C LEU A 40 -7.71 -8.58 4.58
N ASP A 41 -8.34 -8.07 3.52
CA ASP A 41 -9.21 -8.88 2.67
C ASP A 41 -8.42 -9.63 1.59
N GLU A 42 -7.48 -8.93 0.97
CA GLU A 42 -6.68 -9.51 -0.10
C GLU A 42 -5.40 -8.72 -0.26
N MET A 43 -4.34 -9.42 -0.61
CA MET A 43 -3.05 -8.77 -0.86
C MET A 43 -2.40 -9.46 -2.04
N GLU A 44 -1.95 -8.68 -3.01
CA GLU A 44 -1.30 -9.20 -4.19
C GLU A 44 -0.01 -8.45 -4.46
N GLU A 45 1.08 -9.17 -4.52
CA GLU A 45 2.36 -8.59 -4.92
C GLU A 45 2.49 -8.78 -6.43
N MET A 46 2.33 -7.69 -7.14
CA MET A 46 2.31 -7.73 -8.60
C MET A 46 3.71 -7.79 -9.20
N GLY A 47 4.73 -7.53 -8.38
CA GLY A 47 6.11 -7.58 -8.82
C GLY A 47 6.56 -6.32 -9.56
N LYS A 48 7.72 -6.40 -10.17
CA LYS A 48 8.27 -5.25 -10.90
C LYS A 48 7.48 -5.03 -12.18
N ARG A 49 7.06 -3.80 -12.38
CA ARG A 49 6.30 -3.41 -13.56
C ARG A 49 6.82 -2.08 -14.08
N LYS A 50 6.68 -1.90 -15.37
CA LYS A 50 7.08 -0.66 -16.02
C LYS A 50 6.12 0.45 -15.62
N LEU A 51 6.67 1.60 -15.22
CA LEU A 51 5.87 2.76 -14.86
C LEU A 51 5.31 3.42 -16.12
N ALA A 52 4.15 4.05 -15.98
CA ALA A 52 3.55 4.79 -17.09
C ALA A 52 4.40 6.02 -17.45
N TYR A 53 5.12 6.56 -16.46
CA TYR A 53 6.05 7.66 -16.64
C TYR A 53 7.13 7.55 -15.57
N GLU A 54 8.26 8.22 -15.82
CA GLU A 54 9.36 8.18 -14.85
C GLU A 54 9.01 8.83 -13.52
N ILE A 55 9.44 8.20 -12.43
CA ILE A 55 9.34 8.77 -11.09
C ILE A 55 10.77 8.77 -10.55
N ASN A 56 11.33 9.95 -10.26
CA ASN A 56 12.70 10.10 -9.77
C ASN A 56 13.71 9.36 -10.66
N TYR A 57 13.54 9.50 -11.98
CA TYR A 57 14.38 8.86 -13.00
C TYR A 57 14.29 7.33 -13.04
N LEU A 58 13.31 6.77 -12.34
CA LEU A 58 13.07 5.33 -12.38
C LEU A 58 11.96 5.03 -13.36
N THR A 59 12.16 3.99 -14.16
CA THR A 59 11.19 3.57 -15.18
C THR A 59 10.39 2.35 -14.76
N GLU A 60 10.78 1.71 -13.65
CA GLU A 60 10.10 0.53 -13.12
C GLU A 60 9.82 0.72 -11.64
N GLY A 61 8.87 -0.05 -11.12
CA GLY A 61 8.56 -0.07 -9.72
C GLY A 61 8.01 -1.43 -9.32
N TYR A 62 8.09 -1.73 -8.03
CA TYR A 62 7.53 -2.94 -7.48
C TYR A 62 6.12 -2.63 -6.97
N TYR A 63 5.11 -3.19 -7.62
CA TYR A 63 3.71 -2.90 -7.33
C TYR A 63 3.13 -3.87 -6.32
N VAL A 64 2.41 -3.33 -5.34
CA VAL A 64 1.69 -4.14 -4.36
C VAL A 64 0.26 -3.61 -4.27
N LEU A 65 -0.69 -4.52 -4.31
CA LEU A 65 -2.10 -4.19 -4.20
C LEU A 65 -2.64 -4.81 -2.91
N VAL A 66 -3.30 -4.01 -2.08
CA VAL A 66 -3.87 -4.47 -0.82
C VAL A 66 -5.33 -4.07 -0.76
N LYS A 67 -6.20 -5.03 -0.50
CA LYS A 67 -7.62 -4.76 -0.27
C LYS A 67 -7.90 -4.98 1.20
N PHE A 68 -8.52 -4.01 1.84
CA PHE A 68 -8.77 -4.09 3.27
C PHE A 68 -10.08 -3.42 3.66
N THR A 69 -10.55 -3.75 4.84
CA THR A 69 -11.75 -3.16 5.44
C THR A 69 -11.35 -2.51 6.76
N SER A 70 -11.70 -1.27 6.95
CA SER A 70 -11.36 -0.56 8.19
C SER A 70 -12.37 0.54 8.47
N GLY A 71 -12.23 1.17 9.64
CA GLY A 71 -12.97 2.39 9.93
C GLY A 71 -12.46 3.53 9.07
N PRO A 72 -13.24 4.61 8.97
CA PRO A 72 -12.91 5.70 8.05
C PRO A 72 -11.69 6.53 8.42
N ASP A 73 -11.19 6.38 9.64
CA ASP A 73 -10.01 7.15 10.10
C ASP A 73 -8.69 6.52 9.69
N PHE A 74 -8.67 5.20 9.44
CA PHE A 74 -7.43 4.51 9.15
C PHE A 74 -6.79 4.89 7.80
N PRO A 75 -7.53 5.08 6.71
CA PRO A 75 -6.89 5.43 5.43
C PRO A 75 -6.01 6.67 5.51
N ALA A 76 -6.43 7.68 6.26
CA ALA A 76 -5.62 8.90 6.42
C ALA A 76 -4.32 8.60 7.15
N GLU A 77 -4.38 7.77 8.18
CA GLU A 77 -3.18 7.37 8.92
C GLU A 77 -2.26 6.51 8.05
N LEU A 78 -2.83 5.61 7.29
CA LEU A 78 -2.08 4.76 6.38
C LEU A 78 -1.37 5.61 5.33
N ASP A 79 -2.06 6.58 4.76
CA ASP A 79 -1.47 7.49 3.78
C ASP A 79 -0.31 8.29 4.39
N ARG A 80 -0.47 8.75 5.63
CA ARG A 80 0.59 9.45 6.34
C ARG A 80 1.84 8.58 6.50
N VAL A 81 1.65 7.34 6.91
CA VAL A 81 2.77 6.41 7.11
C VAL A 81 3.44 6.10 5.78
N LEU A 82 2.66 5.91 4.73
CA LEU A 82 3.21 5.69 3.38
C LEU A 82 4.07 6.88 2.94
N GLY A 83 3.61 8.10 3.23
CA GLY A 83 4.32 9.30 2.84
C GLY A 83 5.65 9.50 3.55
N ILE A 84 5.84 8.93 4.74
CA ILE A 84 7.08 9.06 5.50
C ILE A 84 7.95 7.81 5.44
N THR A 85 7.53 6.80 4.71
CA THR A 85 8.31 5.55 4.60
C THR A 85 9.26 5.64 3.43
N ASP A 86 10.54 5.45 3.71
CA ASP A 86 11.56 5.41 2.66
C ASP A 86 11.30 4.21 1.75
N GLY A 87 11.56 4.39 0.48
CA GLY A 87 11.41 3.32 -0.49
C GLY A 87 10.05 3.28 -1.17
N ILE A 88 9.09 4.08 -0.70
CA ILE A 88 7.79 4.18 -1.36
C ILE A 88 7.86 5.30 -2.40
N LEU A 89 7.68 4.96 -3.67
CA LEU A 89 7.68 5.94 -4.74
C LEU A 89 6.34 6.63 -4.88
N ARG A 90 5.27 5.86 -4.71
CA ARG A 90 3.93 6.38 -4.89
C ARG A 90 2.93 5.49 -4.18
N SER A 91 1.81 6.08 -3.77
CA SER A 91 0.73 5.31 -3.14
C SER A 91 -0.60 5.93 -3.53
N LEU A 92 -1.62 5.09 -3.55
CA LEU A 92 -2.97 5.52 -3.86
C LEU A 92 -3.94 4.66 -3.05
N ILE A 93 -4.81 5.33 -2.31
CA ILE A 93 -5.85 4.65 -1.53
C ILE A 93 -7.19 5.07 -2.10
N THR A 94 -8.01 4.10 -2.48
CA THR A 94 -9.34 4.36 -3.00
C THR A 94 -10.36 3.55 -2.21
N ARG A 95 -11.61 4.01 -2.22
CA ARG A 95 -12.69 3.27 -1.59
C ARG A 95 -13.33 2.35 -2.63
N ARG A 96 -13.49 1.10 -2.25
CA ARG A 96 -14.12 0.13 -3.15
C ARG A 96 -15.64 0.26 -3.08
N LEU A 97 -16.27 0.19 -4.22
CA LEU A 97 -17.73 0.23 -4.34
C LEU A 97 -18.24 -1.21 -4.50
N GLU A 98 -18.36 -1.89 -3.39
CA GLU A 98 -18.84 -3.28 -3.40
C GLU A 98 -20.07 -3.45 -2.56
#